data_99321653e0b55d55496250532130bfaf
#
_entry.id   99321653e0b55d55496250532130bfaf
#
_cell.length_a   1.000
_cell.length_b   1.000
_cell.length_c   1.000
_cell.angle_alpha   90.00
_cell.angle_beta   90.00
_cell.angle_gamma   90.00
#
_symmetry.space_group_name_H-M   'P 1'
#
loop_
_entity.id
_entity.type
_entity.pdbx_description
1 polymer ?
#
loop_
_entity_poly.entity_id
_entity_poly.type
_entity_poly.pdbx_seq_one_letter_code
_entity_poly.pdbx_strand_id
1 'polypeptide(L)'
;MDRLADEGTKLDQAEIPITHAIAQARVRKRKWEVKHDRAKETYGERKKPKMEIEKSWPRAVRTLYARLRSGHCKELKHYQYMIEIADDPFCECGEVDTIHHVLCECPILDSIRRSKIGEPMRLSHLVTHPEECRTILAQRFKGLRPKEIHC
;
A
#
# COMPACT_ATOMS: atom_id res chain seq x y z
N MET A 1 -1.20 -0.57 46.69
CA MET A 1 -0.81 -1.51 45.63
C MET A 1 -1.56 -2.80 45.85
N ASP A 2 -2.31 -3.24 44.86
CA ASP A 2 -3.30 -4.29 45.01
C ASP A 2 -2.65 -5.68 44.93
N ARG A 3 -2.37 -6.27 46.10
CA ARG A 3 -1.77 -7.61 46.22
C ARG A 3 -2.56 -8.69 45.51
N LEU A 4 -3.88 -8.52 45.43
CA LEU A 4 -4.78 -9.47 44.76
C LEU A 4 -4.62 -9.45 43.24
N ALA A 5 -4.28 -8.30 42.66
CA ALA A 5 -4.00 -8.22 41.22
C ALA A 5 -2.70 -8.92 40.86
N ASP A 6 -1.66 -8.80 41.71
CA ASP A 6 -0.36 -9.47 41.53
C ASP A 6 -0.46 -11.00 41.70
N GLU A 7 -1.29 -11.49 42.62
CA GLU A 7 -1.55 -12.92 42.80
C GLU A 7 -2.37 -13.49 41.61
N GLY A 8 -3.35 -12.73 41.11
CA GLY A 8 -4.13 -13.12 39.95
C GLY A 8 -3.32 -13.32 38.67
N THR A 9 -2.20 -12.57 38.51
CA THR A 9 -1.32 -12.74 37.33
C THR A 9 -0.46 -14.02 37.38
N LYS A 10 -0.32 -14.63 38.57
CA LYS A 10 0.48 -15.85 38.79
C LYS A 10 -0.32 -17.14 38.65
N LEU A 11 -1.64 -17.05 38.57
CA LEU A 11 -2.50 -18.20 38.37
C LEU A 11 -2.37 -18.72 36.94
N ASP A 12 -2.44 -20.05 36.81
CA ASP A 12 -2.42 -20.69 35.48
C ASP A 12 -3.63 -20.22 34.66
N GLN A 13 -3.34 -19.52 33.57
CA GLN A 13 -4.36 -18.90 32.71
C GLN A 13 -5.05 -19.92 31.79
N ALA A 14 -4.65 -21.19 31.81
CA ALA A 14 -5.18 -22.23 30.92
C ALA A 14 -6.65 -22.56 31.20
N GLU A 15 -7.13 -22.33 32.43
CA GLU A 15 -8.51 -22.64 32.86
C GLU A 15 -9.46 -21.44 32.82
N ILE A 16 -8.97 -20.24 32.47
CA ILE A 16 -9.84 -19.06 32.37
C ILE A 16 -10.61 -19.06 31.06
N PRO A 17 -11.97 -19.05 31.10
CA PRO A 17 -12.77 -18.98 29.90
C PRO A 17 -12.38 -17.74 29.06
N ILE A 18 -12.10 -17.95 27.78
CA ILE A 18 -11.77 -16.85 26.88
C ILE A 18 -12.99 -15.97 26.72
N THR A 19 -12.96 -14.77 27.30
CA THR A 19 -14.03 -13.79 27.11
C THR A 19 -14.07 -13.34 25.65
N HIS A 20 -15.23 -12.87 25.20
CA HIS A 20 -15.39 -12.31 23.85
C HIS A 20 -14.37 -11.19 23.54
N ALA A 21 -14.05 -10.36 24.54
CA ALA A 21 -13.05 -9.29 24.40
C ALA A 21 -11.64 -9.85 24.14
N ILE A 22 -11.24 -10.89 24.88
CA ILE A 22 -9.94 -11.57 24.70
C ILE A 22 -9.89 -12.25 23.33
N ALA A 23 -10.96 -12.94 22.93
CA ALA A 23 -11.06 -13.57 21.61
C ALA A 23 -10.91 -12.53 20.48
N GLN A 24 -11.63 -11.41 20.58
CA GLN A 24 -11.49 -10.30 19.61
C GLN A 24 -10.09 -9.68 19.58
N ALA A 25 -9.45 -9.55 20.74
CA ALA A 25 -8.07 -9.02 20.79
C ALA A 25 -7.08 -9.97 20.10
N ARG A 26 -7.22 -11.30 20.33
CA ARG A 26 -6.41 -12.32 19.64
C ARG A 26 -6.62 -12.30 18.12
N VAL A 27 -7.88 -12.20 17.66
CA VAL A 27 -8.19 -12.09 16.22
C VAL A 27 -7.60 -10.82 15.63
N ARG A 28 -7.71 -9.67 16.30
CA ARG A 28 -7.11 -8.41 15.85
C ARG A 28 -5.60 -8.49 15.76
N LYS A 29 -4.93 -9.07 16.78
CA LYS A 29 -3.48 -9.28 16.78
C LYS A 29 -3.06 -10.16 15.61
N ARG A 30 -3.73 -11.32 15.40
CA ARG A 30 -3.44 -12.23 14.28
C ARG A 30 -3.63 -11.58 12.92
N LYS A 31 -4.72 -10.82 12.73
CA LYS A 31 -4.95 -10.06 11.50
C LYS A 31 -3.87 -9.02 11.26
N TRP A 32 -3.38 -8.36 12.31
CA TRP A 32 -2.31 -7.39 12.22
C TRP A 32 -0.98 -8.05 11.81
N GLU A 33 -0.63 -9.18 12.42
CA GLU A 33 0.57 -9.96 12.10
C GLU A 33 0.56 -10.37 10.62
N VAL A 34 -0.53 -11.00 10.15
CA VAL A 34 -0.66 -11.42 8.75
C VAL A 34 -0.55 -10.23 7.77
N LYS A 35 -1.16 -9.10 8.09
CA LYS A 35 -1.03 -7.88 7.26
C LYS A 35 0.39 -7.33 7.25
N HIS A 36 1.06 -7.37 8.41
CA HIS A 36 2.43 -6.90 8.53
C HIS A 36 3.40 -7.78 7.73
N ASP A 37 3.25 -9.10 7.82
CA ASP A 37 4.08 -10.06 7.08
C ASP A 37 3.89 -9.92 5.57
N ARG A 38 2.63 -9.82 5.09
CA ARG A 38 2.34 -9.54 3.67
C ARG A 38 2.93 -8.21 3.21
N ALA A 39 2.84 -7.17 4.01
CA ALA A 39 3.43 -5.88 3.67
C ALA A 39 4.96 -5.96 3.61
N LYS A 40 5.60 -6.72 4.50
CA LYS A 40 7.04 -6.98 4.48
C LYS A 40 7.45 -7.77 3.24
N GLU A 41 6.68 -8.79 2.89
CA GLU A 41 6.90 -9.60 1.69
C GLU A 41 6.79 -8.76 0.40
N THR A 42 5.77 -7.90 0.33
CA THR A 42 5.48 -7.08 -0.86
C THR A 42 6.45 -5.90 -1.00
N TYR A 43 6.75 -5.20 0.09
CA TYR A 43 7.51 -3.94 0.09
C TYR A 43 8.91 -4.06 0.68
N GLY A 44 9.32 -5.26 1.11
CA GLY A 44 10.60 -5.50 1.77
C GLY A 44 10.63 -5.00 3.22
N GLU A 45 11.77 -5.16 3.89
CA GLU A 45 11.94 -4.63 5.23
C GLU A 45 11.85 -3.10 5.21
N ARG A 46 11.05 -2.55 6.11
CA ARG A 46 10.86 -1.11 6.26
C ARG A 46 12.17 -0.43 6.68
N LYS A 47 13.02 -0.12 5.73
CA LYS A 47 13.85 1.06 5.89
C LYS A 47 12.88 2.23 6.01
N LYS A 48 13.02 3.06 7.05
CA LYS A 48 12.13 4.22 7.26
C LYS A 48 11.91 4.90 5.92
N PRO A 49 10.68 4.98 5.41
CA PRO A 49 10.44 5.54 4.09
C PRO A 49 11.06 6.94 4.06
N LYS A 50 11.62 7.34 2.91
CA LYS A 50 12.04 8.73 2.67
C LYS A 50 10.78 9.61 2.57
N MET A 51 9.98 9.63 3.64
CA MET A 51 8.74 10.42 3.73
C MET A 51 8.98 11.92 3.61
N GLU A 52 10.23 12.37 3.70
CA GLU A 52 10.57 13.80 3.54
C GLU A 52 10.29 14.29 2.12
N ILE A 53 10.55 13.46 1.11
CA ILE A 53 10.25 13.81 -0.29
C ILE A 53 8.73 13.93 -0.48
N GLU A 54 7.96 12.95 0.00
CA GLU A 54 6.50 12.98 -0.11
C GLU A 54 5.89 14.17 0.64
N LYS A 55 6.53 14.67 1.71
CA LYS A 55 6.06 15.86 2.46
C LYS A 55 6.07 17.14 1.63
N SER A 56 6.96 17.25 0.66
CA SER A 56 7.01 18.40 -0.26
C SER A 56 5.88 18.43 -1.28
N TRP A 57 5.21 17.29 -1.49
CA TRP A 57 4.14 17.18 -2.46
C TRP A 57 2.83 17.81 -1.97
N PRO A 58 2.00 18.37 -2.86
CA PRO A 58 0.65 18.80 -2.54
C PRO A 58 -0.17 17.67 -1.91
N ARG A 59 -1.05 18.01 -0.96
CA ARG A 59 -1.88 17.01 -0.23
C ARG A 59 -2.64 16.05 -1.17
N ALA A 60 -3.19 16.57 -2.27
CA ALA A 60 -3.93 15.77 -3.24
C ALA A 60 -3.03 14.68 -3.86
N VAL A 61 -1.79 15.05 -4.26
CA VAL A 61 -0.80 14.12 -4.81
C VAL A 61 -0.43 13.05 -3.79
N ARG A 62 -0.15 13.44 -2.54
CA ARG A 62 0.16 12.49 -1.46
C ARG A 62 -0.97 11.51 -1.21
N THR A 63 -2.21 12.00 -1.22
CA THR A 63 -3.40 11.16 -1.00
C THR A 63 -3.58 10.16 -2.13
N LEU A 64 -3.46 10.60 -3.39
CA LEU A 64 -3.58 9.71 -4.55
C LEU A 64 -2.45 8.66 -4.55
N TYR A 65 -1.21 9.09 -4.29
CA TYR A 65 -0.06 8.18 -4.23
C TYR A 65 -0.21 7.13 -3.12
N ALA A 66 -0.69 7.52 -1.93
CA ALA A 66 -0.96 6.59 -0.84
C ALA A 66 -2.06 5.58 -1.19
N ARG A 67 -3.12 6.00 -1.91
CA ARG A 67 -4.19 5.13 -2.39
C ARG A 67 -3.68 4.14 -3.45
N LEU A 68 -2.86 4.60 -4.40
CA LEU A 68 -2.22 3.74 -5.39
C LEU A 68 -1.32 2.70 -4.71
N ARG A 69 -0.49 3.12 -3.75
CA ARG A 69 0.39 2.23 -3.00
C ARG A 69 -0.35 1.16 -2.20
N SER A 70 -1.54 1.47 -1.70
CA SER A 70 -2.38 0.50 -0.98
C SER A 70 -3.24 -0.38 -1.90
N GLY A 71 -3.28 -0.10 -3.21
CA GLY A 71 -4.17 -0.75 -4.16
C GLY A 71 -5.64 -0.33 -4.07
N HIS A 72 -5.99 0.57 -3.12
CA HIS A 72 -7.36 1.06 -2.90
C HIS A 72 -7.57 2.40 -3.60
N CYS A 73 -7.33 2.45 -4.90
CA CYS A 73 -7.44 3.65 -5.69
C CYS A 73 -8.54 3.52 -6.75
N LYS A 74 -9.48 4.46 -6.75
CA LYS A 74 -10.55 4.52 -7.74
C LYS A 74 -10.06 4.77 -9.18
N GLU A 75 -8.82 5.15 -9.35
CA GLU A 75 -8.19 5.31 -10.66
C GLU A 75 -7.75 3.96 -11.27
N LEU A 76 -7.71 2.87 -10.47
CA LEU A 76 -7.41 1.52 -10.92
C LEU A 76 -8.70 0.78 -11.29
N LYS A 77 -8.81 0.26 -12.50
CA LYS A 77 -10.00 -0.48 -12.94
C LYS A 77 -10.25 -1.74 -12.12
N HIS A 78 -9.19 -2.45 -11.70
CA HIS A 78 -9.34 -3.58 -10.79
C HIS A 78 -10.06 -3.20 -9.49
N TYR A 79 -9.72 -2.05 -8.89
CA TYR A 79 -10.40 -1.58 -7.68
C TYR A 79 -11.83 -1.12 -7.98
N GLN A 80 -12.07 -0.47 -9.11
CA GLN A 80 -13.43 -0.10 -9.55
C GLN A 80 -14.31 -1.33 -9.74
N TYR A 81 -13.77 -2.39 -10.36
CA TYR A 81 -14.45 -3.66 -10.52
C TYR A 81 -14.78 -4.31 -9.18
N MET A 82 -13.84 -4.32 -8.23
CA MET A 82 -14.03 -4.87 -6.89
C MET A 82 -15.11 -4.16 -6.06
N ILE A 83 -15.41 -2.90 -6.36
CA ILE A 83 -16.47 -2.09 -5.73
C ILE A 83 -17.66 -1.87 -6.65
N GLU A 84 -17.81 -2.71 -7.69
CA GLU A 84 -18.96 -2.76 -8.60
C GLU A 84 -19.24 -1.44 -9.34
N ILE A 85 -18.20 -0.65 -9.65
CA ILE A 85 -18.30 0.59 -10.43
C ILE A 85 -17.93 0.35 -11.91
N ALA A 86 -17.04 -0.60 -12.20
CA ALA A 86 -16.64 -0.95 -13.56
C ALA A 86 -17.06 -2.36 -13.92
N ASP A 87 -17.37 -2.59 -15.20
CA ASP A 87 -17.81 -3.89 -15.74
C ASP A 87 -16.64 -4.87 -15.88
N ASP A 88 -15.42 -4.37 -16.04
CA ASP A 88 -14.22 -5.18 -16.21
C ASP A 88 -13.02 -4.64 -15.38
N PRO A 89 -12.09 -5.51 -14.97
CA PRO A 89 -10.91 -5.11 -14.21
C PRO A 89 -9.69 -4.79 -15.07
N PHE A 90 -9.80 -4.77 -16.42
CA PHE A 90 -8.65 -4.81 -17.31
C PHE A 90 -8.07 -3.45 -17.68
N CYS A 91 -6.75 -3.41 -17.81
CA CYS A 91 -5.99 -2.34 -18.43
C CYS A 91 -6.20 -2.34 -19.96
N GLU A 92 -5.88 -1.24 -20.64
CA GLU A 92 -5.89 -1.15 -22.10
C GLU A 92 -4.98 -2.16 -22.81
N CYS A 93 -3.98 -2.72 -22.11
CA CYS A 93 -3.12 -3.78 -22.64
C CYS A 93 -3.71 -5.19 -22.49
N GLY A 94 -4.88 -5.35 -21.85
CA GLY A 94 -5.58 -6.61 -21.64
C GLY A 94 -5.32 -7.31 -20.31
N GLU A 95 -4.33 -6.88 -19.53
CA GLU A 95 -4.01 -7.45 -18.23
C GLU A 95 -4.82 -6.80 -17.10
N VAL A 96 -4.93 -7.47 -15.95
CA VAL A 96 -5.66 -6.93 -14.78
C VAL A 96 -5.00 -5.65 -14.27
N ASP A 97 -5.77 -4.57 -14.16
CA ASP A 97 -5.32 -3.22 -13.85
C ASP A 97 -5.01 -3.00 -12.36
N THR A 98 -4.04 -3.73 -11.85
CA THR A 98 -3.50 -3.57 -10.48
C THR A 98 -2.36 -2.57 -10.45
N ILE A 99 -2.02 -2.06 -9.26
CA ILE A 99 -0.82 -1.21 -9.10
C ILE A 99 0.47 -1.97 -9.45
N HIS A 100 0.53 -3.27 -9.20
CA HIS A 100 1.67 -4.10 -9.61
C HIS A 100 1.82 -4.12 -11.13
N HIS A 101 0.73 -4.46 -11.84
CA HIS A 101 0.73 -4.44 -13.29
C HIS A 101 1.14 -3.06 -13.85
N VAL A 102 0.47 -2.00 -13.42
CA VAL A 102 0.74 -0.63 -13.91
C VAL A 102 2.19 -0.23 -13.69
N LEU A 103 2.72 -0.48 -12.49
CA LEU A 103 4.08 -0.05 -12.15
C LEU A 103 5.17 -0.95 -12.73
N CYS A 104 4.99 -2.27 -12.71
CA CYS A 104 6.06 -3.22 -12.97
C CYS A 104 5.97 -3.89 -14.34
N GLU A 105 4.77 -4.13 -14.88
CA GLU A 105 4.54 -5.05 -15.99
C GLU A 105 3.93 -4.40 -17.23
N CYS A 106 3.13 -3.34 -17.07
CA CYS A 106 2.36 -2.77 -18.16
C CYS A 106 3.25 -2.36 -19.34
N PRO A 107 3.06 -2.92 -20.55
CA PRO A 107 3.89 -2.61 -21.72
C PRO A 107 3.74 -1.15 -22.17
N ILE A 108 2.59 -0.52 -21.91
CA ILE A 108 2.34 0.90 -22.26
C ILE A 108 3.32 1.84 -21.53
N LEU A 109 3.76 1.46 -20.32
CA LEU A 109 4.66 2.27 -19.50
C LEU A 109 6.13 1.79 -19.55
N ASP A 110 6.45 0.80 -20.38
CA ASP A 110 7.76 0.18 -20.38
C ASP A 110 8.88 1.16 -20.76
N SER A 111 8.66 2.00 -21.78
CA SER A 111 9.65 2.98 -22.24
C SER A 111 10.04 3.96 -21.13
N ILE A 112 9.08 4.47 -20.37
CA ILE A 112 9.36 5.41 -19.27
C ILE A 112 9.99 4.70 -18.07
N ARG A 113 9.58 3.45 -17.77
CA ARG A 113 10.24 2.67 -16.72
C ARG A 113 11.72 2.53 -16.97
N ARG A 114 12.11 2.08 -18.16
CA ARG A 114 13.53 1.91 -18.55
C ARG A 114 14.32 3.20 -18.50
N SER A 115 13.69 4.33 -18.81
CA SER A 115 14.36 5.64 -18.77
C SER A 115 14.58 6.19 -17.35
N LYS A 116 13.79 5.75 -16.37
CA LYS A 116 13.81 6.28 -14.99
C LYS A 116 14.52 5.37 -14.00
N ILE A 117 14.38 4.08 -14.15
CA ILE A 117 14.96 3.08 -13.25
C ILE A 117 15.63 2.04 -14.13
N GLY A 118 16.97 1.98 -14.06
CA GLY A 118 17.79 1.10 -14.89
C GLY A 118 17.73 -0.38 -14.51
N GLU A 119 16.92 -0.76 -13.52
CA GLU A 119 16.72 -2.12 -13.03
C GLU A 119 15.25 -2.53 -13.09
N PRO A 120 14.93 -3.85 -12.99
CA PRO A 120 13.55 -4.31 -12.98
C PRO A 120 12.75 -3.67 -11.86
N MET A 121 11.60 -3.09 -12.23
CA MET A 121 10.69 -2.43 -11.28
C MET A 121 10.08 -3.44 -10.31
N ARG A 122 9.97 -3.03 -9.04
CA ARG A 122 9.31 -3.76 -7.96
C ARG A 122 8.39 -2.84 -7.19
N LEU A 123 7.36 -3.38 -6.53
CA LEU A 123 6.48 -2.59 -5.67
C LEU A 123 7.21 -1.89 -4.51
N SER A 124 8.35 -2.43 -4.06
CA SER A 124 9.20 -1.79 -3.06
C SER A 124 9.70 -0.41 -3.49
N HIS A 125 9.84 -0.17 -4.81
CA HIS A 125 10.26 1.13 -5.33
C HIS A 125 9.25 2.25 -5.03
N LEU A 126 7.97 1.94 -4.83
CA LEU A 126 6.98 2.91 -4.32
C LEU A 126 7.37 3.54 -2.97
N VAL A 127 8.26 2.91 -2.23
CA VAL A 127 8.74 3.39 -0.93
C VAL A 127 10.17 3.92 -1.00
N THR A 128 11.02 3.25 -1.79
CA THR A 128 12.45 3.58 -1.89
C THR A 128 12.77 4.65 -2.93
N HIS A 129 11.96 4.74 -4.00
CA HIS A 129 12.14 5.65 -5.14
C HIS A 129 10.80 6.36 -5.49
N PRO A 130 10.21 7.12 -4.54
CA PRO A 130 8.86 7.65 -4.71
C PRO A 130 8.74 8.69 -5.84
N GLU A 131 9.77 9.48 -6.13
CA GLU A 131 9.71 10.48 -7.23
C GLU A 131 9.73 9.82 -8.60
N GLU A 132 10.58 8.81 -8.79
CA GLU A 132 10.66 8.06 -10.03
C GLU A 132 9.35 7.31 -10.28
N CYS A 133 8.82 6.65 -9.26
CA CYS A 133 7.53 5.97 -9.34
C CYS A 133 6.40 6.97 -9.61
N ARG A 134 6.39 8.13 -8.96
CA ARG A 134 5.42 9.20 -9.23
C ARG A 134 5.48 9.64 -10.68
N THR A 135 6.67 9.83 -11.23
CA THR A 135 6.86 10.26 -12.62
C THR A 135 6.32 9.22 -13.61
N ILE A 136 6.58 7.93 -13.37
CA ILE A 136 6.06 6.82 -14.18
C ILE A 136 4.53 6.79 -14.10
N LEU A 137 3.98 6.82 -12.88
CA LEU A 137 2.55 6.74 -12.64
C LEU A 137 1.80 7.99 -13.16
N ALA A 138 2.45 9.15 -13.21
CA ALA A 138 1.87 10.39 -13.73
C ALA A 138 1.54 10.35 -15.24
N GLN A 139 2.14 9.41 -15.99
CA GLN A 139 1.77 9.19 -17.39
C GLN A 139 0.33 8.69 -17.51
N ARG A 140 -0.11 7.88 -16.57
CA ARG A 140 -1.45 7.33 -16.55
C ARG A 140 -2.40 8.13 -15.63
N PHE A 141 -1.94 8.48 -14.44
CA PHE A 141 -2.76 9.15 -13.42
C PHE A 141 -2.49 10.65 -13.41
N LYS A 142 -3.34 11.40 -14.10
CA LYS A 142 -3.21 12.89 -14.27
C LYS A 142 -3.06 13.62 -12.92
N GLY A 143 -3.69 13.15 -11.85
CA GLY A 143 -3.59 13.75 -10.52
C GLY A 143 -2.19 13.70 -9.87
N LEU A 144 -1.25 12.93 -10.42
CA LEU A 144 0.15 12.86 -9.98
C LEU A 144 1.07 13.83 -10.72
N ARG A 145 0.60 14.44 -11.81
CA ARG A 145 1.40 15.41 -12.57
C ARG A 145 1.73 16.62 -11.71
N PRO A 146 2.93 17.20 -11.84
CA PRO A 146 3.20 18.50 -11.30
C PRO A 146 2.16 19.47 -11.87
N LYS A 147 1.59 20.35 -11.04
CA LYS A 147 0.82 21.47 -11.58
C LYS A 147 1.80 22.33 -12.37
N GLU A 148 1.56 22.48 -13.64
CA GLU A 148 2.25 23.49 -14.44
C GLU A 148 1.91 24.84 -13.81
N ILE A 149 2.93 25.49 -13.24
CA ILE A 149 2.81 26.86 -12.78
C ILE A 149 2.84 27.66 -14.08
N HIS A 150 1.68 28.02 -14.60
CA HIS A 150 1.60 29.04 -15.62
C HIS A 150 2.03 30.36 -14.97
N CYS A 151 3.28 30.79 -15.24
CA CYS A 151 3.77 32.15 -15.00
C CYS A 151 3.10 33.11 -15.98
#